data_6aa01f2acbdef563af6f35a4dcc44313
#
_entry.id   6aa01f2acbdef563af6f35a4dcc44313
#
_cell.length_a   1.000
_cell.length_b   1.000
_cell.length_c   1.000
_cell.angle_alpha   90.00
_cell.angle_beta   90.00
_cell.angle_gamma   90.00
#
_symmetry.space_group_name_H-M   'P 1'
#
loop_
_entity.id
_entity.type
_entity.pdbx_description
1 polymer ?
#
loop_
_entity_poly.entity_id
_entity_poly.type
_entity_poly.pdbx_seq_one_letter_code
_entity_poly.pdbx_strand_id
1 'polypeptide(L)'
;DLNYANYGIQQQQGLQVVNDTFRVALVNRSYGFAQRIVRASNARVWTLTLVGGVQELQDLNPYDTFSSSENEVLFGNLNAMRVRTRDNLSVSGGINFSRNTASLGTSTLFGPMVGLSKQFAKQQMTAGINVVWNAAYQDNEPAGSTLNGNCNLQYRFSEMHRFSLTVTALNNQTSFAASRRFTEVRVLGGYTFLLQPIKRPKP
;
A
#
# COMPACT_ATOMS: atom_id res chain seq x y z
N ASP A 1 26.19 -4.72 -10.46
CA ASP A 1 26.26 -3.80 -9.34
C ASP A 1 25.19 -4.14 -8.31
N LEU A 2 25.57 -4.17 -7.05
CA LEU A 2 24.68 -4.33 -5.90
C LEU A 2 24.53 -2.96 -5.22
N ASN A 3 23.31 -2.47 -5.13
CA ASN A 3 23.01 -1.23 -4.40
C ASN A 3 22.12 -1.58 -3.19
N TYR A 4 22.54 -1.16 -2.01
CA TYR A 4 21.82 -1.33 -0.76
C TYR A 4 21.40 0.05 -0.24
N ALA A 5 20.12 0.23 0.02
CA ALA A 5 19.59 1.44 0.62
C ALA A 5 18.85 1.08 1.93
N ASN A 6 19.26 1.71 3.02
CA ASN A 6 18.61 1.63 4.31
C ASN A 6 18.00 3.00 4.62
N TYR A 7 16.69 3.04 4.79
CA TYR A 7 15.97 4.28 5.09
C TYR A 7 15.89 4.60 6.59
N GLY A 8 16.50 3.76 7.43
CA GLY A 8 16.54 3.96 8.88
C GLY A 8 15.23 3.65 9.59
N ILE A 9 15.24 3.93 10.89
CA ILE A 9 14.05 3.81 11.76
C ILE A 9 13.42 5.20 11.86
N GLN A 10 12.13 5.30 11.52
CA GLN A 10 11.35 6.51 11.70
C GLN A 10 10.49 6.39 12.95
N GLN A 11 10.52 7.41 13.80
CA GLN A 11 9.65 7.53 14.96
C GLN A 11 8.82 8.81 14.81
N GLN A 12 7.51 8.69 14.94
CA GLN A 12 6.60 9.82 14.97
C GLN A 12 5.75 9.75 16.24
N GLN A 13 5.71 10.84 16.98
CA GLN A 13 4.87 10.99 18.18
C GLN A 13 4.05 12.26 18.03
N GLY A 14 2.75 12.16 18.25
CA GLY A 14 1.83 13.29 18.22
C GLY A 14 0.90 13.28 19.41
N LEU A 15 0.63 14.45 19.96
CA LEU A 15 -0.39 14.70 20.98
C LEU A 15 -1.42 15.66 20.38
N GLN A 16 -2.69 15.24 20.37
CA GLN A 16 -3.79 16.10 19.93
C GLN A 16 -4.75 16.34 21.11
N VAL A 17 -4.93 17.62 21.45
CA VAL A 17 -5.94 18.07 22.43
C VAL A 17 -7.17 18.55 21.64
N VAL A 18 -8.30 17.89 21.84
CA VAL A 18 -9.50 18.11 21.01
C VAL A 18 -10.50 19.07 21.68
N ASN A 19 -10.52 19.20 23.02
CA ASN A 19 -11.44 20.10 23.72
C ASN A 19 -10.97 20.39 25.15
N ASP A 20 -11.14 21.64 25.64
CA ASP A 20 -10.81 22.03 27.01
C ASP A 20 -11.75 21.43 28.08
N THR A 21 -12.95 21.05 27.70
CA THR A 21 -13.94 20.43 28.61
C THR A 21 -13.87 18.92 28.64
N PHE A 22 -13.47 18.29 27.51
CA PHE A 22 -13.17 16.88 27.38
C PHE A 22 -11.73 16.76 26.91
N ARG A 23 -10.79 16.65 27.83
CA ARG A 23 -9.38 16.44 27.51
C ARG A 23 -9.20 15.04 26.97
N VAL A 24 -9.43 14.84 25.69
CA VAL A 24 -9.03 13.63 24.98
C VAL A 24 -7.56 13.79 24.63
N ALA A 25 -6.70 13.11 25.34
CA ALA A 25 -5.27 13.03 25.02
C ALA A 25 -5.01 11.74 24.26
N LEU A 26 -4.90 11.83 22.95
CA LEU A 26 -4.50 10.71 22.10
C LEU A 26 -2.99 10.74 21.90
N VAL A 27 -2.31 9.66 22.27
CA VAL A 27 -0.90 9.45 21.97
C VAL A 27 -0.81 8.48 20.80
N ASN A 28 -0.21 8.94 19.70
CA ASN A 28 0.11 8.11 18.54
C ASN A 28 1.62 7.95 18.47
N ARG A 29 2.11 6.71 18.53
CA ARG A 29 3.50 6.34 18.34
C ARG A 29 3.62 5.44 17.13
N SER A 30 4.57 5.74 16.27
CA SER A 30 4.83 4.95 15.07
C SER A 30 6.32 4.67 14.94
N TYR A 31 6.66 3.42 14.79
CA TYR A 31 8.02 2.93 14.54
C TYR A 31 8.01 2.13 13.26
N GLY A 32 8.87 2.45 12.35
CA GLY A 32 8.94 1.73 11.08
C GLY A 32 10.36 1.58 10.56
N PHE A 33 10.56 0.56 9.76
CA PHE A 33 11.79 0.36 9.02
C PHE A 33 11.47 0.01 7.56
N ALA A 34 12.37 0.40 6.66
CA ALA A 34 12.32 -0.02 5.28
C ALA A 34 13.73 -0.35 4.79
N GLN A 35 13.87 -1.49 4.13
CA GLN A 35 15.12 -1.92 3.50
C GLN A 35 14.85 -2.26 2.05
N ARG A 36 15.76 -1.84 1.17
CA ARG A 36 15.68 -2.15 -0.25
C ARG A 36 17.05 -2.60 -0.76
N ILE A 37 17.09 -3.77 -1.37
CA ILE A 37 18.27 -4.33 -2.02
C ILE A 37 17.98 -4.33 -3.52
N VAL A 38 18.88 -3.73 -4.30
CA VAL A 38 18.76 -3.68 -5.77
C VAL A 38 19.99 -4.30 -6.39
N ARG A 39 19.79 -5.27 -7.26
CA ARG A 39 20.83 -5.86 -8.11
C ARG A 39 20.49 -5.60 -9.57
N ALA A 40 21.32 -4.81 -10.22
CA ALA A 40 21.15 -4.46 -11.63
C ALA A 40 22.20 -5.15 -12.52
N SER A 41 21.79 -5.58 -13.70
CA SER A 41 22.63 -5.98 -14.81
C SER A 41 22.06 -5.39 -16.10
N ASN A 42 22.80 -5.43 -17.21
CA ASN A 42 22.39 -4.84 -18.47
C ASN A 42 21.02 -5.32 -19.00
N ALA A 43 20.59 -6.52 -18.62
CA ALA A 43 19.34 -7.12 -19.11
C ALA A 43 18.24 -7.22 -18.03
N ARG A 44 18.57 -7.09 -16.75
CA ARG A 44 17.63 -7.39 -15.66
C ARG A 44 17.94 -6.57 -14.42
N VAL A 45 16.87 -6.13 -13.75
CA VAL A 45 16.96 -5.51 -12.43
C VAL A 45 16.14 -6.36 -11.45
N TRP A 46 16.75 -6.72 -10.33
CA TRP A 46 16.10 -7.37 -9.22
C TRP A 46 16.00 -6.38 -8.06
N THR A 47 14.85 -6.32 -7.44
CA THR A 47 14.62 -5.50 -6.24
C THR A 47 13.97 -6.38 -5.19
N LEU A 48 14.55 -6.39 -3.99
CA LEU A 48 13.93 -6.96 -2.79
C LEU A 48 13.63 -5.80 -1.85
N THR A 49 12.40 -5.70 -1.39
CA THR A 49 11.95 -4.65 -0.47
C THR A 49 11.33 -5.31 0.76
N LEU A 50 11.80 -4.93 1.93
CA LEU A 50 11.25 -5.30 3.22
C LEU A 50 10.81 -4.02 3.93
N VAL A 51 9.55 -3.96 4.31
CA VAL A 51 8.96 -2.85 5.09
C VAL A 51 8.25 -3.44 6.29
N GLY A 52 8.36 -2.80 7.43
CA GLY A 52 7.62 -3.22 8.61
C GLY A 52 7.57 -2.11 9.64
N GLY A 53 6.64 -2.24 10.58
CA GLY A 53 6.50 -1.26 11.65
C GLY A 53 5.40 -1.61 12.63
N VAL A 54 5.38 -0.82 13.69
CA VAL A 54 4.37 -0.84 14.74
C VAL A 54 3.80 0.56 14.87
N GLN A 55 2.51 0.65 14.96
CA GLN A 55 1.79 1.88 15.30
C GLN A 55 0.95 1.61 16.55
N GLU A 56 1.14 2.43 17.57
CA GLU A 56 0.39 2.38 18.82
C GLU A 56 -0.48 3.63 18.92
N LEU A 57 -1.74 3.45 19.20
CA LEU A 57 -2.68 4.51 19.50
C LEU A 57 -3.21 4.28 20.92
N GLN A 58 -2.98 5.23 21.81
CA GLN A 58 -3.40 5.14 23.21
C GLN A 58 -4.24 6.36 23.57
N ASP A 59 -5.44 6.13 24.10
CA ASP A 59 -6.24 7.18 24.73
C ASP A 59 -5.84 7.31 26.21
N LEU A 60 -5.34 8.50 26.57
CA LEU A 60 -4.94 8.82 27.94
C LEU A 60 -6.02 9.60 28.70
N ASN A 61 -7.30 9.50 28.31
CA ASN A 61 -8.36 10.20 29.00
C ASN A 61 -8.56 9.66 30.43
N PRO A 62 -8.22 10.44 31.49
CA PRO A 62 -8.32 9.96 32.86
C PRO A 62 -9.76 9.85 33.39
N TYR A 63 -10.74 10.38 32.66
CA TYR A 63 -12.15 10.40 33.05
C TYR A 63 -12.98 9.28 32.43
N ASP A 64 -12.43 8.55 31.47
CA ASP A 64 -13.14 7.46 30.83
C ASP A 64 -12.63 6.11 31.35
N THR A 65 -13.22 5.66 32.45
CA THR A 65 -12.91 4.35 33.06
C THR A 65 -13.39 3.18 32.19
N PHE A 66 -14.11 3.44 31.09
CA PHE A 66 -14.68 2.42 30.22
C PHE A 66 -14.04 2.32 28.84
N SER A 67 -13.18 3.26 28.44
CA SER A 67 -12.63 3.27 27.10
C SER A 67 -11.14 3.61 27.01
N SER A 68 -10.29 2.97 27.79
CA SER A 68 -8.87 2.97 27.41
C SER A 68 -8.74 2.15 26.12
N SER A 69 -8.98 2.80 24.98
CA SER A 69 -8.83 2.16 23.69
C SER A 69 -7.35 2.16 23.32
N GLU A 70 -6.65 1.14 23.76
CA GLU A 70 -5.34 0.82 23.23
C GLU A 70 -5.53 0.11 21.89
N ASN A 71 -4.91 0.64 20.85
CA ASN A 71 -4.89 0.03 19.53
C ASN A 71 -3.44 -0.07 19.06
N GLU A 72 -2.98 -1.29 18.82
CA GLU A 72 -1.66 -1.59 18.28
C GLU A 72 -1.80 -2.19 16.89
N VAL A 73 -1.16 -1.60 15.91
CA VAL A 73 -1.08 -2.12 14.55
C VAL A 73 0.36 -2.52 14.25
N LEU A 74 0.61 -3.82 14.11
CA LEU A 74 1.85 -4.38 13.59
C LEU A 74 1.67 -4.68 12.10
N PHE A 75 2.57 -4.21 11.25
CA PHE A 75 2.51 -4.50 9.82
C PHE A 75 3.87 -4.89 9.25
N GLY A 76 3.84 -5.68 8.18
CA GLY A 76 5.03 -6.10 7.47
C GLY A 76 4.71 -6.42 6.00
N ASN A 77 5.66 -6.12 5.12
CA ASN A 77 5.58 -6.41 3.71
C ASN A 77 6.96 -6.84 3.19
N LEU A 78 7.01 -7.99 2.53
CA LEU A 78 8.17 -8.45 1.79
C LEU A 78 7.79 -8.55 0.33
N ASN A 79 8.49 -7.85 -0.54
CA ASN A 79 8.23 -7.84 -1.98
C ASN A 79 9.53 -8.07 -2.76
N ALA A 80 9.49 -9.00 -3.70
CA ALA A 80 10.54 -9.24 -4.68
C ALA A 80 10.02 -8.84 -6.07
N MET A 81 10.77 -8.01 -6.78
CA MET A 81 10.44 -7.56 -8.12
C MET A 81 11.58 -7.86 -9.09
N ARG A 82 11.25 -8.34 -10.27
CA ARG A 82 12.17 -8.52 -11.39
C ARG A 82 11.71 -7.74 -12.59
N VAL A 83 12.55 -6.85 -13.06
CA VAL A 83 12.34 -6.11 -14.31
C VAL A 83 13.27 -6.67 -15.39
N ARG A 84 12.71 -7.02 -16.55
CA ARG A 84 13.45 -7.34 -17.76
C ARG A 84 13.49 -6.10 -18.62
N THR A 85 14.68 -5.49 -18.77
CA THR A 85 14.85 -4.22 -19.48
C THR A 85 14.59 -4.33 -20.97
N ARG A 86 14.92 -5.47 -21.58
CA ARG A 86 14.71 -5.70 -23.03
C ARG A 86 13.24 -5.59 -23.44
N ASP A 87 12.34 -6.15 -22.66
CA ASP A 87 10.92 -6.27 -22.99
C ASP A 87 10.06 -5.30 -22.14
N ASN A 88 10.70 -4.50 -21.30
CA ASN A 88 10.04 -3.63 -20.32
C ASN A 88 8.96 -4.36 -19.49
N LEU A 89 9.28 -5.61 -19.13
CA LEU A 89 8.40 -6.48 -18.35
C LEU A 89 8.84 -6.50 -16.90
N SER A 90 7.93 -6.17 -16.02
CA SER A 90 8.09 -6.27 -14.57
C SER A 90 7.18 -7.34 -14.00
N VAL A 91 7.74 -8.23 -13.21
CA VAL A 91 7.02 -9.24 -12.43
C VAL A 91 7.38 -9.04 -10.97
N SER A 92 6.39 -9.00 -10.11
CA SER A 92 6.58 -8.90 -8.66
C SER A 92 5.78 -9.97 -7.94
N GLY A 93 6.28 -10.36 -6.76
CA GLY A 93 5.61 -11.24 -5.85
C GLY A 93 6.06 -10.98 -4.43
N GLY A 94 5.19 -11.20 -3.48
CA GLY A 94 5.51 -10.92 -2.08
C GLY A 94 4.45 -11.45 -1.14
N ILE A 95 4.64 -11.14 0.12
CA ILE A 95 3.71 -11.40 1.22
C ILE A 95 3.53 -10.14 2.03
N ASN A 96 2.30 -9.94 2.49
CA ASN A 96 1.94 -8.90 3.42
C ASN A 96 1.36 -9.50 4.69
N PHE A 97 1.55 -8.79 5.78
CA PHE A 97 1.07 -9.11 7.10
C PHE A 97 0.59 -7.83 7.78
N SER A 98 -0.55 -7.90 8.45
CA SER A 98 -1.04 -6.84 9.32
C SER A 98 -1.78 -7.46 10.49
N ARG A 99 -1.45 -7.06 11.70
CA ARG A 99 -2.13 -7.45 12.93
C ARG A 99 -2.56 -6.18 13.66
N ASN A 100 -3.84 -6.10 13.92
CA ASN A 100 -4.45 -5.01 14.69
C ASN A 100 -4.97 -5.60 16.01
N THR A 101 -4.42 -5.15 17.12
CA THR A 101 -4.83 -5.52 18.47
C THR A 101 -5.55 -4.34 19.09
N ALA A 102 -6.81 -4.50 19.42
CA ALA A 102 -7.65 -3.51 20.06
C ALA A 102 -8.29 -4.11 21.34
N SER A 103 -8.87 -3.29 22.17
CA SER A 103 -9.58 -3.74 23.40
C SER A 103 -10.70 -4.75 23.11
N LEU A 104 -11.28 -4.73 21.91
CA LEU A 104 -12.36 -5.64 21.48
C LEU A 104 -11.88 -6.94 20.82
N GLY A 105 -10.56 -7.13 20.68
CA GLY A 105 -9.98 -8.33 20.09
C GLY A 105 -8.86 -8.04 19.09
N THR A 106 -8.29 -9.10 18.56
CA THR A 106 -7.17 -9.04 17.62
C THR A 106 -7.59 -9.50 16.24
N SER A 107 -7.39 -8.65 15.24
CA SER A 107 -7.58 -9.02 13.83
C SER A 107 -6.23 -9.15 13.12
N THR A 108 -6.06 -10.21 12.33
CA THR A 108 -4.84 -10.47 11.57
C THR A 108 -5.19 -10.69 10.11
N LEU A 109 -4.45 -10.04 9.23
CA LEU A 109 -4.48 -10.25 7.77
C LEU A 109 -3.11 -10.73 7.32
N PHE A 110 -3.08 -11.81 6.57
CA PHE A 110 -1.84 -12.35 6.03
C PHE A 110 -2.09 -12.97 4.65
N GLY A 111 -1.21 -12.68 3.69
CA GLY A 111 -1.36 -13.31 2.39
C GLY A 111 -0.36 -12.86 1.33
N PRO A 112 -0.35 -13.61 0.19
CA PRO A 112 0.48 -13.30 -0.94
C PRO A 112 -0.05 -12.14 -1.76
N MET A 113 0.89 -11.50 -2.47
CA MET A 113 0.63 -10.55 -3.54
C MET A 113 1.43 -10.92 -4.78
N VAL A 114 0.84 -10.68 -5.95
CA VAL A 114 1.51 -10.84 -7.24
C VAL A 114 1.18 -9.66 -8.14
N GLY A 115 2.17 -9.24 -8.91
CA GLY A 115 2.02 -8.13 -9.84
C GLY A 115 2.74 -8.40 -11.17
N LEU A 116 2.14 -7.92 -12.23
CA LEU A 116 2.69 -7.95 -13.58
C LEU A 116 2.50 -6.58 -14.21
N SER A 117 3.54 -6.03 -14.80
CA SER A 117 3.45 -4.78 -15.57
C SER A 117 4.31 -4.86 -16.81
N LYS A 118 3.80 -4.35 -17.93
CA LYS A 118 4.51 -4.34 -19.20
C LYS A 118 4.30 -3.02 -19.94
N GLN A 119 5.36 -2.53 -20.56
CA GLN A 119 5.29 -1.41 -21.48
C GLN A 119 5.28 -1.91 -22.93
N PHE A 120 4.41 -1.34 -23.74
CA PHE A 120 4.19 -1.68 -25.14
C PHE A 120 4.39 -0.43 -26.03
N ALA A 121 4.34 -0.64 -27.36
CA ALA A 121 4.32 0.41 -28.36
C ALA A 121 5.41 1.48 -28.12
N LYS A 122 6.68 1.07 -28.01
CA LYS A 122 7.82 1.98 -27.75
C LYS A 122 7.60 2.85 -26.51
N GLN A 123 7.03 2.29 -25.44
CA GLN A 123 6.72 2.93 -24.15
C GLN A 123 5.53 3.92 -24.18
N GLN A 124 4.73 3.91 -25.24
CA GLN A 124 3.52 4.73 -25.28
C GLN A 124 2.37 4.14 -24.46
N MET A 125 2.37 2.83 -24.24
CA MET A 125 1.34 2.13 -23.50
C MET A 125 1.96 1.33 -22.36
N THR A 126 1.39 1.47 -21.16
CA THR A 126 1.73 0.66 -19.97
C THR A 126 0.47 -0.03 -19.48
N ALA A 127 0.54 -1.35 -19.32
CA ALA A 127 -0.51 -2.13 -18.70
C ALA A 127 0.06 -2.86 -17.48
N GLY A 128 -0.71 -2.91 -16.41
CA GLY A 128 -0.33 -3.60 -15.18
C GLY A 128 -1.53 -4.24 -14.50
N ILE A 129 -1.27 -5.34 -13.83
CA ILE A 129 -2.21 -6.01 -12.95
C ILE A 129 -1.51 -6.32 -11.63
N ASN A 130 -2.20 -6.10 -10.53
CA ASN A 130 -1.75 -6.48 -9.20
C ASN A 130 -2.90 -7.16 -8.48
N VAL A 131 -2.61 -8.28 -7.81
CA VAL A 131 -3.58 -9.06 -7.05
C VAL A 131 -3.00 -9.34 -5.68
N VAL A 132 -3.79 -9.08 -4.65
CA VAL A 132 -3.48 -9.34 -3.24
C VAL A 132 -4.60 -10.20 -2.68
N TRP A 133 -4.25 -11.35 -2.14
CA TRP A 133 -5.18 -12.19 -1.40
C TRP A 133 -4.72 -12.29 0.04
N ASN A 134 -5.63 -12.08 1.01
CA ASN A 134 -5.34 -12.18 2.43
C ASN A 134 -6.29 -13.13 3.10
N ALA A 135 -5.77 -14.06 3.87
CA ALA A 135 -6.51 -14.76 4.91
C ALA A 135 -6.72 -13.80 6.09
N ALA A 136 -7.91 -13.84 6.66
CA ALA A 136 -8.31 -13.01 7.79
C ALA A 136 -8.56 -13.90 9.01
N TYR A 137 -8.05 -13.46 10.16
CA TYR A 137 -8.22 -14.13 11.45
C TYR A 137 -8.74 -13.12 12.47
N GLN A 138 -9.62 -13.56 13.35
CA GLN A 138 -10.10 -12.82 14.50
C GLN A 138 -9.80 -13.65 15.75
N ASP A 139 -9.02 -13.10 16.69
CA ASP A 139 -8.61 -13.78 17.92
C ASP A 139 -7.96 -15.16 17.68
N ASN A 140 -7.16 -15.24 16.59
CA ASN A 140 -6.52 -16.44 16.04
C ASN A 140 -7.46 -17.47 15.40
N GLU A 141 -8.75 -17.17 15.29
CA GLU A 141 -9.72 -18.02 14.60
C GLU A 141 -9.90 -17.57 13.14
N PRO A 142 -10.06 -18.48 12.17
CA PRO A 142 -10.29 -18.10 10.77
C PRO A 142 -11.57 -17.27 10.63
N ALA A 143 -11.43 -16.06 10.10
CA ALA A 143 -12.54 -15.12 9.92
C ALA A 143 -12.85 -14.83 8.44
N GLY A 144 -12.26 -15.58 7.52
CA GLY A 144 -12.52 -15.47 6.09
C GLY A 144 -11.31 -14.99 5.28
N SER A 145 -11.57 -14.30 4.19
CA SER A 145 -10.51 -13.78 3.30
C SER A 145 -10.92 -12.49 2.58
N THR A 146 -9.92 -11.77 2.10
CA THR A 146 -10.09 -10.63 1.20
C THR A 146 -9.29 -10.84 -0.07
N LEU A 147 -9.87 -10.49 -1.22
CA LEU A 147 -9.19 -10.46 -2.50
C LEU A 147 -9.28 -9.04 -3.06
N ASN A 148 -8.13 -8.44 -3.34
CA ASN A 148 -8.04 -7.14 -3.97
C ASN A 148 -7.27 -7.27 -5.29
N GLY A 149 -7.91 -6.93 -6.40
CA GLY A 149 -7.33 -6.88 -7.73
C GLY A 149 -7.32 -5.45 -8.26
N ASN A 150 -6.20 -5.03 -8.83
CA ASN A 150 -6.06 -3.75 -9.51
C ASN A 150 -5.47 -3.96 -10.90
N CYS A 151 -6.16 -3.44 -11.92
CA CYS A 151 -5.69 -3.40 -13.30
C CYS A 151 -5.56 -1.95 -13.71
N ASN A 152 -4.41 -1.55 -14.23
CA ASN A 152 -4.16 -0.21 -14.73
C ASN A 152 -3.71 -0.25 -16.19
N LEU A 153 -4.20 0.69 -16.96
CA LEU A 153 -3.80 0.93 -18.34
C LEU A 153 -3.50 2.41 -18.50
N GLN A 154 -2.33 2.74 -19.02
CA GLN A 154 -1.97 4.11 -19.38
C GLN A 154 -1.58 4.12 -20.86
N TYR A 155 -2.11 5.07 -21.60
CA TYR A 155 -1.77 5.27 -23.01
C TYR A 155 -1.43 6.72 -23.29
N ARG A 156 -0.24 6.94 -23.86
CA ARG A 156 0.27 8.25 -24.27
C ARG A 156 0.14 8.40 -25.76
N PHE A 157 -0.86 9.15 -26.23
CA PHE A 157 -1.07 9.45 -27.64
C PHE A 157 0.02 10.35 -28.21
N SER A 158 0.45 11.33 -27.40
CA SER A 158 1.50 12.28 -27.74
C SER A 158 2.20 12.75 -26.45
N GLU A 159 3.16 13.65 -26.58
CA GLU A 159 3.82 14.24 -25.40
C GLU A 159 2.84 15.00 -24.49
N MET A 160 1.77 15.55 -25.08
CA MET A 160 0.77 16.37 -24.39
C MET A 160 -0.45 15.58 -23.92
N HIS A 161 -0.75 14.42 -24.48
CA HIS A 161 -2.01 13.72 -24.27
C HIS A 161 -1.79 12.34 -23.64
N ARG A 162 -2.39 12.12 -22.48
CA ARG A 162 -2.37 10.83 -21.77
C ARG A 162 -3.79 10.42 -21.38
N PHE A 163 -4.08 9.16 -21.60
CA PHE A 163 -5.27 8.48 -21.11
C PHE A 163 -4.88 7.45 -20.06
N SER A 164 -5.68 7.32 -19.01
CA SER A 164 -5.53 6.31 -17.96
C SER A 164 -6.85 5.61 -17.70
N LEU A 165 -6.80 4.32 -17.47
CA LEU A 165 -7.92 3.50 -17.01
C LEU A 165 -7.45 2.65 -15.84
N THR A 166 -8.18 2.70 -14.75
CA THR A 166 -7.93 1.86 -13.58
C THR A 166 -9.21 1.10 -13.25
N VAL A 167 -9.08 -0.21 -13.10
CA VAL A 167 -10.15 -1.10 -12.64
C VAL A 167 -9.69 -1.73 -11.34
N THR A 168 -10.45 -1.54 -10.28
CA THR A 168 -10.20 -2.16 -8.98
C THR A 168 -11.36 -3.08 -8.66
N ALA A 169 -11.06 -4.31 -8.27
CA ALA A 169 -12.02 -5.29 -7.79
C ALA A 169 -11.67 -5.69 -6.36
N LEU A 170 -12.61 -5.54 -5.45
CA LEU A 170 -12.48 -5.93 -4.04
C LEU A 170 -13.57 -6.95 -3.71
N ASN A 171 -13.15 -8.12 -3.24
CA ASN A 171 -14.05 -9.12 -2.67
C ASN A 171 -13.68 -9.31 -1.19
N ASN A 172 -14.60 -9.00 -0.31
CA ASN A 172 -14.45 -9.16 1.13
C ASN A 172 -15.38 -10.26 1.61
N GLN A 173 -14.82 -11.35 2.12
CA GLN A 173 -15.50 -12.51 2.67
C GLN A 173 -15.21 -12.67 4.17
N THR A 174 -14.81 -11.61 4.85
CA THR A 174 -14.51 -11.64 6.28
C THR A 174 -15.79 -11.54 7.11
N SER A 175 -15.75 -12.13 8.30
CA SER A 175 -16.83 -12.09 9.31
C SER A 175 -16.48 -11.23 10.52
N PHE A 176 -15.54 -10.28 10.39
CA PHE A 176 -15.25 -9.32 11.46
C PHE A 176 -16.52 -8.56 11.87
N ALA A 177 -16.68 -8.28 13.16
CA ALA A 177 -17.93 -7.75 13.74
C ALA A 177 -18.48 -6.47 13.06
N ALA A 178 -17.63 -5.65 12.45
CA ALA A 178 -17.99 -4.42 11.74
C ALA A 178 -17.95 -4.57 10.20
N SER A 179 -17.45 -5.67 9.65
CA SER A 179 -17.29 -5.82 8.20
C SER A 179 -18.38 -6.70 7.59
N ARG A 180 -18.95 -6.21 6.50
CA ARG A 180 -19.95 -6.96 5.74
C ARG A 180 -19.26 -7.70 4.59
N ARG A 181 -19.75 -8.89 4.26
CA ARG A 181 -19.37 -9.59 3.02
C ARG A 181 -19.85 -8.77 1.84
N PHE A 182 -18.96 -8.37 0.97
CA PHE A 182 -19.33 -7.61 -0.23
C PHE A 182 -18.32 -7.82 -1.36
N THR A 183 -18.78 -7.55 -2.55
CA THR A 183 -17.92 -7.44 -3.73
C THR A 183 -18.13 -6.07 -4.34
N GLU A 184 -17.05 -5.36 -4.61
CA GLU A 184 -17.07 -4.04 -5.20
C GLU A 184 -16.15 -4.01 -6.42
N VAL A 185 -16.61 -3.39 -7.50
CA VAL A 185 -15.80 -3.09 -8.68
C VAL A 185 -15.87 -1.61 -8.94
N ARG A 186 -14.71 -0.96 -9.02
CA ARG A 186 -14.57 0.45 -9.37
C ARG A 186 -13.83 0.59 -10.68
N VAL A 187 -14.34 1.43 -11.56
CA VAL A 187 -13.71 1.78 -12.82
C VAL A 187 -13.47 3.27 -12.84
N LEU A 188 -12.22 3.68 -13.03
CA LEU A 188 -11.82 5.09 -13.07
C LEU A 188 -11.10 5.36 -14.39
N GLY A 189 -11.65 6.24 -15.22
CA GLY A 189 -11.03 6.78 -16.41
C GLY A 189 -10.47 8.17 -16.17
N GLY A 190 -9.29 8.46 -16.70
CA GLY A 190 -8.65 9.76 -16.60
C GLY A 190 -8.05 10.21 -17.95
N TYR A 191 -8.12 11.50 -18.20
CA TYR A 191 -7.45 12.14 -19.33
C TYR A 191 -6.63 13.32 -18.81
N THR A 192 -5.37 13.39 -19.25
CA THR A 192 -4.45 14.47 -18.87
C THR A 192 -3.94 15.15 -20.12
N PHE A 193 -4.09 16.47 -20.14
CA PHE A 193 -3.50 17.34 -21.14
C PHE A 193 -2.38 18.19 -20.50
N LEU A 194 -1.17 18.11 -21.06
CA LEU A 194 0.00 18.85 -20.59
C LEU A 194 0.23 20.06 -21.50
N LEU A 195 0.08 21.26 -20.97
CA LEU A 195 0.44 22.49 -21.67
C LEU A 195 1.98 22.59 -21.69
N GLN A 196 2.58 22.64 -22.88
CA GLN A 196 3.99 22.97 -22.99
C GLN A 196 4.18 24.48 -22.79
N PRO A 197 5.13 24.90 -21.93
CA PRO A 197 5.46 26.32 -21.85
C PRO A 197 5.97 26.80 -23.21
N ILE A 198 5.42 27.90 -23.72
CA ILE A 198 5.87 28.54 -24.97
C ILE A 198 7.36 28.88 -24.80
N LYS A 199 8.23 28.22 -25.55
CA LYS A 199 9.64 28.61 -25.61
C LYS A 199 9.69 30.02 -26.19
N ARG A 200 9.98 31.03 -25.36
CA ARG A 200 10.30 32.38 -25.88
C ARG A 200 11.48 32.23 -26.80
N PRO A 201 11.43 32.75 -28.02
CA PRO A 201 12.62 32.80 -28.87
C PRO A 201 13.70 33.57 -28.10
N LYS A 202 14.90 33.03 -28.06
CA LYS A 202 16.07 33.77 -27.54
C LYS A 202 16.25 35.01 -28.39
N PRO A 203 16.47 36.19 -27.80
CA PRO A 203 16.83 37.39 -28.53
C PRO A 203 18.13 37.26 -29.30
#